data_94eca8fd5cd6497e9bf4dd477d5eb55f
#
_entry.id   94eca8fd5cd6497e9bf4dd477d5eb55f
#
_cell.length_a   1.000
_cell.length_b   1.000
_cell.length_c   1.000
_cell.angle_alpha   90.00
_cell.angle_beta   90.00
_cell.angle_gamma   90.00
#
_symmetry.space_group_name_H-M   'P 1'
#
loop_
_entity.id
_entity.type
_entity.pdbx_description
1 polymer ?
#
loop_
_entity_poly.entity_id
_entity_poly.type
_entity_poly.pdbx_seq_one_letter_code
_entity_poly.pdbx_strand_id
1 'polypeptide(L)'
;MGKILQAVFGALLFLSQMAYAASPLKSEDLGGGVYALIGSTGPRLHENLGLNANYGVIDTPDGAILIDSGASTAAARLLEAEARRRTGKPVRWVVNTGSQDHRWLGNSYFVAQGAELVALERTTRTQQSLGKGQLEALNPALKEQMSGTQVVTASKPLPGDVARLQLGGRVIELRYFADAHFPGDAVVWLPQESVLFSGDHIYVDRILGILPESNAGTWLKAFGQAVALQPKRIVPGHGQVCDVAKAQRDTGDYLAFVVDGTKKFADDMAGVDAAVAALGGTTDFRYLLNFDELHRGNVNRAYLRFESAQ
;
A
#
# COMPACT_ATOMS: atom_id res chain seq x y z
N MET A 1 34.63 72.02 -11.17
CA MET A 1 33.72 71.33 -12.11
C MET A 1 33.92 69.82 -11.88
N GLY A 2 33.15 69.23 -10.98
CA GLY A 2 33.21 67.83 -10.62
C GLY A 2 31.99 67.07 -11.23
N LYS A 3 32.27 66.03 -11.98
CA LYS A 3 31.23 65.09 -12.48
C LYS A 3 31.03 63.98 -11.47
N ILE A 4 29.82 63.93 -10.93
CA ILE A 4 29.36 62.83 -10.04
C ILE A 4 28.99 61.65 -10.93
N LEU A 5 29.66 60.52 -10.75
CA LEU A 5 29.34 59.24 -11.40
C LEU A 5 28.36 58.50 -10.51
N GLN A 6 27.14 58.35 -10.93
CA GLN A 6 26.14 57.47 -10.28
C GLN A 6 26.37 56.03 -10.72
N ALA A 7 26.75 55.17 -9.80
CA ALA A 7 26.79 53.74 -10.01
C ALA A 7 25.40 53.14 -9.69
N VAL A 8 24.73 52.62 -10.71
CA VAL A 8 23.49 51.85 -10.57
C VAL A 8 23.87 50.40 -10.23
N PHE A 9 23.59 50.00 -8.99
CA PHE A 9 23.68 48.57 -8.56
C PHE A 9 22.40 47.87 -9.02
N GLY A 10 22.50 47.12 -10.11
CA GLY A 10 21.46 46.22 -10.55
C GLY A 10 21.55 44.90 -9.73
N ALA A 11 20.66 44.71 -8.77
CA ALA A 11 20.51 43.44 -8.09
C ALA A 11 19.81 42.45 -9.03
N LEU A 12 20.56 41.54 -9.63
CA LEU A 12 20.03 40.37 -10.32
C LEU A 12 19.49 39.38 -9.26
N LEU A 13 18.19 39.34 -9.10
CA LEU A 13 17.48 38.27 -8.43
C LEU A 13 17.57 37.01 -9.30
N PHE A 14 18.51 36.13 -8.99
CA PHE A 14 18.50 34.76 -9.47
C PHE A 14 17.35 34.02 -8.77
N LEU A 15 16.17 33.99 -9.37
CA LEU A 15 15.13 33.00 -9.08
C LEU A 15 15.65 31.66 -9.59
N SER A 16 16.27 30.87 -8.69
CA SER A 16 16.53 29.48 -8.93
C SER A 16 15.16 28.79 -9.07
N GLN A 17 14.71 28.58 -10.31
CA GLN A 17 13.64 27.62 -10.61
C GLN A 17 14.23 26.23 -10.23
N MET A 18 14.01 25.79 -9.01
CA MET A 18 14.10 24.35 -8.71
C MET A 18 13.09 23.67 -9.64
N ALA A 19 13.57 23.01 -10.67
CA ALA A 19 12.78 22.09 -11.44
C ALA A 19 12.25 21.03 -10.44
N TYR A 20 11.00 21.17 -10.04
CA TYR A 20 10.32 20.14 -9.28
C TYR A 20 10.28 18.91 -10.17
N ALA A 21 11.10 17.92 -9.87
CA ALA A 21 10.95 16.60 -10.48
C ALA A 21 9.47 16.18 -10.26
N ALA A 22 8.83 15.71 -11.34
CA ALA A 22 7.44 15.28 -11.24
C ALA A 22 7.30 14.28 -10.08
N SER A 23 6.31 14.47 -9.23
CA SER A 23 6.05 13.55 -8.11
C SER A 23 5.90 12.13 -8.64
N PRO A 24 6.54 11.12 -8.03
CA PRO A 24 6.34 9.72 -8.41
C PRO A 24 4.92 9.22 -8.08
N LEU A 25 4.11 10.05 -7.42
CA LEU A 25 2.71 9.76 -7.08
C LEU A 25 1.77 10.59 -7.96
N LYS A 26 0.74 9.94 -8.49
CA LYS A 26 -0.44 10.61 -9.03
C LYS A 26 -1.47 10.76 -7.91
N SER A 27 -2.19 11.87 -7.87
CA SER A 27 -3.24 12.10 -6.88
C SER A 27 -4.59 12.18 -7.57
N GLU A 28 -5.57 11.44 -7.05
CA GLU A 28 -6.96 11.45 -7.48
C GLU A 28 -7.86 11.94 -6.33
N ASP A 29 -8.75 12.90 -6.63
CA ASP A 29 -9.76 13.40 -5.69
C ASP A 29 -11.00 12.48 -5.77
N LEU A 30 -11.33 11.84 -4.65
CA LEU A 30 -12.48 10.93 -4.55
C LEU A 30 -13.74 11.64 -4.06
N GLY A 31 -13.66 12.94 -3.80
CA GLY A 31 -14.72 13.74 -3.21
C GLY A 31 -14.73 13.69 -1.68
N GLY A 32 -15.47 14.62 -1.07
CA GLY A 32 -15.63 14.66 0.38
C GLY A 32 -14.33 14.86 1.18
N GLY A 33 -13.26 15.38 0.57
CA GLY A 33 -11.95 15.53 1.23
C GLY A 33 -11.17 14.23 1.34
N VAL A 34 -11.45 13.24 0.49
CA VAL A 34 -10.74 11.96 0.41
C VAL A 34 -9.93 11.92 -0.89
N TYR A 35 -8.66 11.60 -0.78
CA TYR A 35 -7.72 11.57 -1.90
C TYR A 35 -6.97 10.23 -1.94
N ALA A 36 -6.85 9.65 -3.13
CA ALA A 36 -5.93 8.55 -3.40
C ALA A 36 -4.59 9.11 -3.90
N LEU A 37 -3.49 8.56 -3.40
CA LEU A 37 -2.15 8.79 -3.91
C LEU A 37 -1.68 7.50 -4.57
N ILE A 38 -1.56 7.53 -5.90
CA ILE A 38 -1.31 6.34 -6.71
C ILE A 38 0.18 6.27 -7.03
N GLY A 39 0.82 5.21 -6.55
CA GLY A 39 2.22 4.92 -6.81
C GLY A 39 2.45 4.13 -8.10
N SER A 40 3.72 3.83 -8.37
CA SER A 40 4.11 3.01 -9.52
C SER A 40 3.61 1.56 -9.37
N THR A 41 3.23 0.92 -10.47
CA THR A 41 2.95 -0.52 -10.51
C THR A 41 4.20 -1.39 -10.63
N GLY A 42 5.36 -0.77 -10.83
CA GLY A 42 6.65 -1.44 -10.92
C GLY A 42 7.28 -1.78 -9.57
N PRO A 43 8.59 -2.12 -9.56
CA PRO A 43 9.32 -2.43 -8.35
C PRO A 43 9.59 -1.20 -7.47
N ARG A 44 10.02 -1.44 -6.22
CA ARG A 44 10.59 -0.41 -5.36
C ARG A 44 11.99 -0.06 -5.86
N LEU A 45 12.18 1.19 -6.25
CA LEU A 45 13.43 1.72 -6.78
C LEU A 45 13.85 2.95 -5.99
N HIS A 46 15.15 3.27 -6.06
CA HIS A 46 15.71 4.49 -5.48
C HIS A 46 15.00 5.74 -6.04
N GLU A 47 14.76 5.79 -7.35
CA GLU A 47 14.19 6.94 -8.07
C GLU A 47 12.73 7.20 -7.72
N ASN A 48 11.97 6.15 -7.35
CA ASN A 48 10.59 6.30 -6.88
C ASN A 48 10.46 6.31 -5.36
N LEU A 49 11.57 6.42 -4.61
CA LEU A 49 11.64 6.44 -3.15
C LEU A 49 11.01 5.18 -2.49
N GLY A 50 10.88 4.09 -3.25
CA GLY A 50 10.14 2.91 -2.83
C GLY A 50 8.61 3.04 -2.90
N LEU A 51 8.08 4.11 -3.53
CA LEU A 51 6.64 4.39 -3.64
C LEU A 51 6.03 3.60 -4.80
N ASN A 52 5.85 2.31 -4.62
CA ASN A 52 5.24 1.41 -5.59
C ASN A 52 3.85 0.91 -5.20
N ALA A 53 3.26 1.53 -4.17
CA ALA A 53 1.93 1.21 -3.67
C ALA A 53 1.03 2.46 -3.67
N ASN A 54 -0.24 2.26 -3.38
CA ASN A 54 -1.19 3.35 -3.20
C ASN A 54 -1.35 3.69 -1.73
N TYR A 55 -1.65 4.96 -1.48
CA TYR A 55 -1.84 5.56 -0.17
C TYR A 55 -3.12 6.40 -0.17
N GLY A 56 -3.58 6.80 1.00
CA GLY A 56 -4.76 7.64 1.13
C GLY A 56 -4.50 8.89 1.97
N VAL A 57 -5.17 9.99 1.63
CA VAL A 57 -5.23 11.19 2.46
C VAL A 57 -6.68 11.54 2.70
N ILE A 58 -7.04 11.77 3.96
CA ILE A 58 -8.39 12.20 4.35
C ILE A 58 -8.26 13.52 5.09
N ASP A 59 -8.93 14.54 4.56
CA ASP A 59 -9.00 15.86 5.21
C ASP A 59 -9.94 15.84 6.40
N THR A 60 -9.48 16.38 7.52
CA THR A 60 -10.29 16.58 8.73
C THR A 60 -10.08 17.98 9.30
N PRO A 61 -11.01 18.51 10.11
CA PRO A 61 -10.80 19.78 10.79
C PRO A 61 -9.48 19.85 11.59
N ASP A 62 -9.07 18.77 12.23
CA ASP A 62 -7.96 18.74 13.20
C ASP A 62 -6.60 18.36 12.59
N GLY A 63 -6.55 18.00 11.30
CA GLY A 63 -5.34 17.56 10.62
C GLY A 63 -5.65 16.51 9.54
N ALA A 64 -4.66 16.03 8.83
CA ALA A 64 -4.85 14.98 7.84
C ALA A 64 -4.72 13.58 8.46
N ILE A 65 -5.53 12.64 7.97
CA ILE A 65 -5.31 11.20 8.18
C ILE A 65 -4.58 10.70 6.94
N LEU A 66 -3.47 10.00 7.14
CA LEU A 66 -2.73 9.31 6.09
C LEU A 66 -2.99 7.80 6.21
N ILE A 67 -3.35 7.16 5.10
CA ILE A 67 -3.45 5.70 5.01
C ILE A 67 -2.15 5.18 4.44
N ASP A 68 -1.41 4.43 5.24
CA ASP A 68 -0.06 3.90 5.01
C ASP A 68 1.02 4.97 4.86
N SER A 69 2.24 4.65 5.31
CA SER A 69 3.31 5.63 5.50
C SER A 69 4.49 5.52 4.53
N GLY A 70 4.46 4.55 3.61
CA GLY A 70 5.56 4.33 2.68
C GLY A 70 6.68 3.44 3.23
N ALA A 71 7.66 3.15 2.36
CA ALA A 71 8.73 2.20 2.62
C ALA A 71 9.95 2.82 3.34
N SER A 72 10.02 4.15 3.46
CA SER A 72 11.19 4.85 3.97
C SER A 72 10.86 6.24 4.51
N THR A 73 11.81 6.83 5.24
CA THR A 73 11.71 8.24 5.66
C THR A 73 11.59 9.19 4.46
N ALA A 74 12.27 8.92 3.35
CA ALA A 74 12.16 9.75 2.14
C ALA A 74 10.76 9.66 1.52
N ALA A 75 10.19 8.44 1.43
CA ALA A 75 8.80 8.23 1.01
C ALA A 75 7.81 8.96 1.91
N ALA A 76 7.97 8.83 3.23
CA ALA A 76 7.11 9.47 4.23
C ALA A 76 7.09 11.01 4.10
N ARG A 77 8.25 11.64 3.86
CA ARG A 77 8.36 13.09 3.62
C ARG A 77 7.55 13.53 2.40
N LEU A 78 7.61 12.75 1.31
CA LEU A 78 6.83 13.05 0.11
C LEU A 78 5.33 12.87 0.36
N LEU A 79 4.93 11.80 1.06
CA LEU A 79 3.53 11.58 1.43
C LEU A 79 2.99 12.70 2.33
N GLU A 80 3.77 13.22 3.28
CA GLU A 80 3.37 14.38 4.06
C GLU A 80 3.23 15.64 3.20
N ALA A 81 4.17 15.89 2.28
CA ALA A 81 4.09 17.03 1.37
C ALA A 81 2.83 16.96 0.50
N GLU A 82 2.47 15.77 0.00
CA GLU A 82 1.23 15.56 -0.75
C GLU A 82 -0.02 15.75 0.13
N ALA A 83 -0.02 15.25 1.37
CA ALA A 83 -1.11 15.47 2.32
C ALA A 83 -1.31 16.96 2.60
N ARG A 84 -0.23 17.69 2.89
CA ARG A 84 -0.29 19.15 3.07
C ARG A 84 -0.79 19.90 1.82
N ARG A 85 -0.36 19.47 0.65
CA ARG A 85 -0.81 20.07 -0.62
C ARG A 85 -2.32 19.92 -0.83
N ARG A 86 -2.91 18.79 -0.37
CA ARG A 86 -4.34 18.50 -0.53
C ARG A 86 -5.20 19.12 0.57
N THR A 87 -4.71 19.16 1.80
CA THR A 87 -5.51 19.55 2.96
C THR A 87 -5.10 20.90 3.58
N GLY A 88 -3.92 21.40 3.27
CA GLY A 88 -3.30 22.55 3.95
C GLY A 88 -2.84 22.24 5.38
N LYS A 89 -2.91 20.98 5.83
CA LYS A 89 -2.74 20.58 7.22
C LYS A 89 -1.65 19.52 7.38
N PRO A 90 -1.00 19.43 8.57
CA PRO A 90 -0.08 18.33 8.86
C PRO A 90 -0.82 16.98 8.99
N VAL A 91 -0.10 15.89 8.76
CA VAL A 91 -0.58 14.54 9.10
C VAL A 91 -0.62 14.42 10.61
N ARG A 92 -1.80 14.11 11.15
CA ARG A 92 -2.02 13.90 12.59
C ARG A 92 -2.21 12.42 12.94
N TRP A 93 -2.73 11.64 12.03
CA TRP A 93 -2.92 10.20 12.19
C TRP A 93 -2.38 9.46 10.97
N VAL A 94 -1.69 8.36 11.23
CA VAL A 94 -1.27 7.39 10.22
C VAL A 94 -1.97 6.08 10.52
N VAL A 95 -2.76 5.58 9.57
CA VAL A 95 -3.49 4.32 9.69
C VAL A 95 -2.81 3.28 8.82
N ASN A 96 -2.25 2.23 9.41
CA ASN A 96 -1.60 1.17 8.64
C ASN A 96 -2.60 0.07 8.26
N THR A 97 -2.63 -0.27 6.96
CA THR A 97 -3.46 -1.36 6.42
C THR A 97 -2.75 -2.70 6.43
N GLY A 98 -1.43 -2.74 6.57
CA GLY A 98 -0.69 -3.99 6.45
C GLY A 98 0.69 -3.96 7.10
N SER A 99 1.37 -5.08 6.95
CA SER A 99 2.67 -5.34 7.56
C SER A 99 3.81 -5.50 6.54
N GLN A 100 3.53 -5.40 5.23
CA GLN A 100 4.60 -5.32 4.24
C GLN A 100 5.26 -3.94 4.28
N ASP A 101 6.56 -3.90 4.07
CA ASP A 101 7.47 -2.75 4.23
C ASP A 101 6.92 -1.40 3.72
N HIS A 102 6.34 -1.38 2.53
CA HIS A 102 5.84 -0.15 1.90
C HIS A 102 4.53 0.39 2.52
N ARG A 103 3.92 -0.37 3.43
CA ARG A 103 2.73 0.08 4.17
C ARG A 103 3.08 0.88 5.42
N TRP A 104 4.27 0.66 6.02
CA TRP A 104 4.48 1.14 7.38
C TRP A 104 5.90 1.57 7.78
N LEU A 105 6.96 1.25 7.04
CA LEU A 105 8.32 1.62 7.47
C LEU A 105 8.56 3.14 7.55
N GLY A 106 7.73 3.95 6.89
CA GLY A 106 7.72 5.41 7.05
C GLY A 106 7.17 5.92 8.38
N ASN A 107 6.60 5.05 9.23
CA ASN A 107 6.00 5.41 10.52
C ASN A 107 6.94 6.23 11.41
N SER A 108 8.24 5.89 11.44
CA SER A 108 9.24 6.57 12.27
C SER A 108 9.30 8.08 12.01
N TYR A 109 9.15 8.48 10.74
CA TYR A 109 9.09 9.89 10.36
C TYR A 109 7.87 10.60 10.97
N PHE A 110 6.68 10.01 10.83
CA PHE A 110 5.44 10.63 11.28
C PHE A 110 5.36 10.71 12.81
N VAL A 111 5.85 9.69 13.52
CA VAL A 111 5.94 9.74 15.00
C VAL A 111 6.88 10.87 15.45
N ALA A 112 8.00 11.07 14.77
CA ALA A 112 8.92 12.19 15.06
C ALA A 112 8.27 13.57 14.79
N GLN A 113 7.23 13.64 13.93
CA GLN A 113 6.42 14.85 13.70
C GLN A 113 5.21 14.96 14.64
N GLY A 114 5.04 14.03 15.58
CA GLY A 114 3.94 14.03 16.56
C GLY A 114 2.64 13.41 16.07
N ALA A 115 2.65 12.68 14.95
CA ALA A 115 1.47 11.95 14.50
C ALA A 115 1.24 10.68 15.34
N GLU A 116 -0.03 10.32 15.52
CA GLU A 116 -0.46 9.07 16.15
C GLU A 116 -0.54 7.95 15.12
N LEU A 117 0.01 6.78 15.47
CA LEU A 117 -0.09 5.57 14.66
C LEU A 117 -1.31 4.74 15.08
N VAL A 118 -2.09 4.34 14.10
CA VAL A 118 -3.30 3.53 14.25
C VAL A 118 -3.16 2.24 13.46
N ALA A 119 -3.21 1.11 14.14
CA ALA A 119 -3.15 -0.22 13.51
C ALA A 119 -3.87 -1.24 14.40
N LEU A 120 -4.36 -2.33 13.80
CA LEU A 120 -4.84 -3.48 14.56
C LEU A 120 -3.68 -4.20 15.25
N GLU A 121 -3.96 -4.84 16.37
CA GLU A 121 -2.96 -5.63 17.11
C GLU A 121 -2.32 -6.72 16.23
N ARG A 122 -3.09 -7.37 15.35
CA ARG A 122 -2.61 -8.37 14.40
C ARG A 122 -1.56 -7.79 13.46
N THR A 123 -1.87 -6.66 12.84
CA THR A 123 -0.97 -5.92 11.94
C THR A 123 0.32 -5.53 12.68
N THR A 124 0.18 -4.94 13.86
CA THR A 124 1.31 -4.50 14.69
C THR A 124 2.23 -5.66 15.07
N ARG A 125 1.66 -6.82 15.43
CA ARG A 125 2.43 -8.03 15.78
C ARG A 125 3.29 -8.52 14.60
N THR A 126 2.73 -8.54 13.39
CA THR A 126 3.47 -8.93 12.19
C THR A 126 4.53 -7.89 11.83
N GLN A 127 4.22 -6.59 11.92
CA GLN A 127 5.20 -5.51 11.72
C GLN A 127 6.40 -5.66 12.66
N GLN A 128 6.18 -5.96 13.94
CA GLN A 128 7.26 -6.19 14.92
C GLN A 128 8.10 -7.40 14.59
N SER A 129 7.48 -8.48 14.12
CA SER A 129 8.17 -9.72 13.77
C SER A 129 9.04 -9.57 12.52
N LEU A 130 8.55 -8.90 11.48
CA LEU A 130 9.19 -8.82 10.17
C LEU A 130 10.04 -7.56 9.96
N GLY A 131 9.81 -6.52 10.77
CA GLY A 131 10.29 -5.17 10.48
C GLY A 131 11.79 -5.05 10.29
N LYS A 132 12.60 -5.73 11.12
CA LYS A 132 14.05 -5.70 10.99
C LYS A 132 14.51 -6.29 9.65
N GLY A 133 13.99 -7.45 9.28
CA GLY A 133 14.32 -8.10 8.02
C GLY A 133 13.87 -7.29 6.80
N GLN A 134 12.68 -6.68 6.86
CA GLN A 134 12.18 -5.80 5.81
C GLN A 134 13.06 -4.55 5.64
N LEU A 135 13.47 -3.91 6.74
CA LEU A 135 14.37 -2.75 6.71
C LEU A 135 15.71 -3.13 6.06
N GLU A 136 16.30 -4.25 6.45
CA GLU A 136 17.58 -4.74 5.92
C GLU A 136 17.46 -5.09 4.42
N ALA A 137 16.36 -5.71 4.01
CA ALA A 137 16.13 -6.11 2.62
C ALA A 137 15.97 -4.91 1.65
N LEU A 138 15.46 -3.77 2.13
CA LEU A 138 15.29 -2.57 1.30
C LEU A 138 16.55 -1.73 1.14
N ASN A 139 17.52 -1.82 2.05
CA ASN A 139 18.72 -1.00 2.02
C ASN A 139 19.48 -1.03 0.69
N PRO A 140 19.71 -2.19 0.04
CA PRO A 140 20.42 -2.24 -1.25
C PRO A 140 19.69 -1.50 -2.37
N ALA A 141 18.34 -1.54 -2.38
CA ALA A 141 17.52 -0.93 -3.41
C ALA A 141 17.31 0.57 -3.20
N LEU A 142 17.12 1.01 -1.96
CA LEU A 142 16.74 2.38 -1.65
C LEU A 142 17.90 3.24 -1.14
N LYS A 143 19.02 2.62 -0.68
CA LYS A 143 20.25 3.29 -0.27
C LYS A 143 20.00 4.44 0.74
N GLU A 144 20.48 5.66 0.44
CA GLU A 144 20.32 6.85 1.28
C GLU A 144 18.87 7.26 1.54
N GLN A 145 17.92 6.81 0.71
CA GLN A 145 16.48 7.04 0.94
C GLN A 145 15.98 6.36 2.22
N MET A 146 16.70 5.35 2.70
CA MET A 146 16.43 4.67 3.97
C MET A 146 16.97 5.42 5.19
N SER A 147 17.76 6.48 4.99
CA SER A 147 18.38 7.22 6.09
C SER A 147 17.34 7.73 7.10
N GLY A 148 17.53 7.38 8.38
CA GLY A 148 16.59 7.72 9.46
C GLY A 148 15.35 6.84 9.55
N THR A 149 15.19 5.85 8.66
CA THR A 149 14.09 4.89 8.73
C THR A 149 14.34 3.90 9.88
N GLN A 150 13.33 3.74 10.73
CA GLN A 150 13.38 2.85 11.89
C GLN A 150 12.11 2.02 11.99
N VAL A 151 12.20 0.86 12.63
CA VAL A 151 11.04 0.01 12.93
C VAL A 151 10.25 0.65 14.08
N VAL A 152 9.14 1.32 13.73
CA VAL A 152 8.24 1.97 14.70
C VAL A 152 6.81 1.55 14.40
N THR A 153 6.15 0.94 15.38
CA THR A 153 4.78 0.43 15.28
C THR A 153 3.83 1.21 16.21
N ALA A 154 2.53 1.00 16.05
CA ALA A 154 1.54 1.62 16.93
C ALA A 154 1.81 1.24 18.40
N SER A 155 1.90 2.25 19.27
CA SER A 155 2.15 2.06 20.72
C SER A 155 0.92 1.55 21.47
N LYS A 156 -0.27 1.79 20.92
CA LYS A 156 -1.56 1.34 21.45
C LYS A 156 -2.36 0.66 20.33
N PRO A 157 -1.96 -0.54 19.91
CA PRO A 157 -2.64 -1.23 18.85
C PRO A 157 -4.06 -1.59 19.25
N LEU A 158 -4.97 -1.59 18.26
CA LEU A 158 -6.40 -1.80 18.49
C LEU A 158 -6.71 -3.31 18.52
N PRO A 159 -7.42 -3.78 19.53
CA PRO A 159 -7.78 -5.19 19.66
C PRO A 159 -8.91 -5.59 18.71
N GLY A 160 -9.03 -6.89 18.47
CA GLY A 160 -10.12 -7.49 17.67
C GLY A 160 -9.91 -7.34 16.17
N ASP A 161 -10.97 -7.65 15.45
CA ASP A 161 -10.96 -7.72 13.98
C ASP A 161 -11.59 -6.48 13.32
N VAL A 162 -12.33 -5.68 14.08
CA VAL A 162 -12.96 -4.44 13.61
C VAL A 162 -12.78 -3.34 14.65
N ALA A 163 -12.21 -2.23 14.22
CA ALA A 163 -12.15 -1.01 15.03
C ALA A 163 -12.87 0.13 14.28
N ARG A 164 -13.90 0.68 14.91
CA ARG A 164 -14.59 1.88 14.43
C ARG A 164 -14.06 3.08 15.20
N LEU A 165 -13.50 4.04 14.48
CA LEU A 165 -12.81 5.20 15.03
C LEU A 165 -13.45 6.49 14.55
N GLN A 166 -13.33 7.51 15.36
CA GLN A 166 -13.65 8.89 14.98
C GLN A 166 -12.37 9.73 15.11
N LEU A 167 -11.74 10.03 13.97
CA LEU A 167 -10.51 10.79 13.89
C LEU A 167 -10.80 12.16 13.26
N GLY A 168 -10.56 13.24 13.98
CA GLY A 168 -10.83 14.60 13.51
C GLY A 168 -12.26 14.79 12.97
N GLY A 169 -13.25 14.12 13.56
CA GLY A 169 -14.65 14.16 13.10
C GLY A 169 -15.01 13.17 11.98
N ARG A 170 -14.04 12.47 11.39
CA ARG A 170 -14.28 11.43 10.36
C ARG A 170 -14.47 10.08 11.01
N VAL A 171 -15.49 9.35 10.54
CA VAL A 171 -15.72 7.95 10.93
C VAL A 171 -14.98 7.06 9.96
N ILE A 172 -14.04 6.27 10.48
CA ILE A 172 -13.31 5.25 9.71
C ILE A 172 -13.46 3.90 10.41
N GLU A 173 -13.42 2.83 9.64
CA GLU A 173 -13.42 1.47 10.16
C GLU A 173 -12.20 0.74 9.64
N LEU A 174 -11.38 0.26 10.56
CA LEU A 174 -10.25 -0.61 10.25
C LEU A 174 -10.74 -2.04 10.45
N ARG A 175 -10.71 -2.86 9.38
CA ARG A 175 -11.29 -4.20 9.36
C ARG A 175 -10.27 -5.24 8.91
N TYR A 176 -10.08 -6.26 9.72
CA TYR A 176 -9.41 -7.51 9.37
C TYR A 176 -10.48 -8.54 8.99
N PHE A 177 -10.26 -9.26 7.90
CA PHE A 177 -11.15 -10.33 7.47
C PHE A 177 -10.51 -11.71 7.62
N ALA A 178 -9.28 -11.84 7.15
CA ALA A 178 -8.42 -13.01 7.29
C ALA A 178 -7.00 -12.65 6.84
N ASP A 179 -6.03 -13.52 7.12
CA ASP A 179 -4.68 -13.39 6.56
C ASP A 179 -4.74 -13.45 5.04
N ALA A 180 -4.16 -12.45 4.39
CA ALA A 180 -4.22 -12.27 2.95
C ALA A 180 -2.81 -12.27 2.34
N HIS A 181 -2.34 -11.12 1.85
CA HIS A 181 -1.00 -10.98 1.31
C HIS A 181 0.07 -11.15 2.40
N PHE A 182 -0.18 -10.53 3.57
CA PHE A 182 0.58 -10.76 4.80
C PHE A 182 -0.37 -11.08 5.96
N PRO A 183 0.12 -11.76 7.02
CA PRO A 183 -0.65 -11.94 8.24
C PRO A 183 -0.99 -10.58 8.87
N GLY A 184 -2.26 -10.42 9.23
CA GLY A 184 -2.76 -9.21 9.86
C GLY A 184 -3.05 -8.04 8.92
N ASP A 185 -3.08 -8.26 7.60
CA ASP A 185 -3.54 -7.26 6.64
C ASP A 185 -5.00 -6.86 6.92
N ALA A 186 -5.26 -5.57 6.86
CA ALA A 186 -6.56 -4.97 7.13
C ALA A 186 -6.94 -3.99 6.01
N VAL A 187 -8.19 -3.62 5.96
CA VAL A 187 -8.71 -2.58 5.07
C VAL A 187 -9.19 -1.38 5.87
N VAL A 188 -9.16 -0.20 5.28
CA VAL A 188 -9.81 1.00 5.82
C VAL A 188 -11.07 1.28 5.02
N TRP A 189 -12.21 1.22 5.70
CA TRP A 189 -13.52 1.49 5.15
C TRP A 189 -14.03 2.86 5.62
N LEU A 190 -14.47 3.69 4.68
CA LEU A 190 -15.13 4.96 4.91
C LEU A 190 -16.61 4.82 4.59
N PRO A 191 -17.47 4.51 5.59
CA PRO A 191 -18.87 4.17 5.32
C PRO A 191 -19.69 5.32 4.75
N GLN A 192 -19.38 6.55 5.11
CA GLN A 192 -20.10 7.74 4.64
C GLN A 192 -19.80 8.04 3.16
N GLU A 193 -18.54 7.89 2.76
CA GLU A 193 -18.07 8.13 1.40
C GLU A 193 -18.24 6.90 0.50
N SER A 194 -18.45 5.73 1.09
CA SER A 194 -18.42 4.44 0.40
C SER A 194 -17.09 4.20 -0.33
N VAL A 195 -15.96 4.58 0.30
CA VAL A 195 -14.60 4.40 -0.19
C VAL A 195 -13.88 3.34 0.63
N LEU A 196 -13.25 2.39 -0.06
CA LEU A 196 -12.44 1.34 0.52
C LEU A 196 -10.97 1.55 0.15
N PHE A 197 -10.09 1.73 1.13
CA PHE A 197 -8.65 1.56 0.98
C PHE A 197 -8.33 0.11 1.33
N SER A 198 -8.03 -0.69 0.33
CA SER A 198 -7.93 -2.14 0.53
C SER A 198 -6.57 -2.63 1.01
N GLY A 199 -5.55 -1.74 1.03
CA GLY A 199 -4.19 -2.26 1.19
C GLY A 199 -3.93 -3.41 0.20
N ASP A 200 -3.10 -4.35 0.59
CA ASP A 200 -2.68 -5.46 -0.28
C ASP A 200 -3.71 -6.58 -0.43
N HIS A 201 -4.99 -6.34 -0.06
CA HIS A 201 -6.08 -7.26 -0.40
C HIS A 201 -6.47 -7.20 -1.88
N ILE A 202 -6.32 -6.04 -2.55
CA ILE A 202 -6.77 -5.82 -3.93
C ILE A 202 -5.65 -5.20 -4.76
N TYR A 203 -5.36 -5.83 -5.89
CA TYR A 203 -4.43 -5.40 -6.93
C TYR A 203 -5.19 -5.26 -8.24
N VAL A 204 -4.98 -4.18 -8.97
CA VAL A 204 -5.51 -4.05 -10.33
C VAL A 204 -4.41 -3.57 -11.27
N ASP A 205 -4.61 -3.75 -12.57
CA ASP A 205 -3.65 -3.39 -13.64
C ASP A 205 -2.33 -4.17 -13.60
N ARG A 206 -2.01 -4.81 -12.50
CA ARG A 206 -0.88 -5.72 -12.31
C ARG A 206 -1.32 -6.97 -11.56
N ILE A 207 -0.61 -8.07 -11.76
CA ILE A 207 -0.84 -9.29 -11.01
C ILE A 207 -0.41 -9.12 -9.55
N LEU A 208 -1.16 -9.70 -8.63
CA LEU A 208 -0.74 -9.81 -7.23
C LEU A 208 0.43 -10.80 -7.08
N GLY A 209 1.22 -10.62 -6.01
CA GLY A 209 2.28 -11.57 -5.66
C GLY A 209 1.85 -12.46 -4.50
N ILE A 210 1.89 -13.77 -4.67
CA ILE A 210 1.78 -14.71 -3.54
C ILE A 210 3.17 -14.95 -3.01
N LEU A 211 3.43 -14.53 -1.76
CA LEU A 211 4.71 -14.63 -1.07
C LEU A 211 4.69 -15.81 -0.09
N PRO A 212 5.82 -16.20 0.51
CA PRO A 212 5.82 -17.23 1.55
C PRO A 212 4.90 -16.94 2.73
N GLU A 213 4.71 -15.68 3.08
CA GLU A 213 3.83 -15.20 4.14
C GLU A 213 2.35 -15.22 3.75
N SER A 214 2.04 -15.24 2.45
CA SER A 214 0.68 -15.15 1.93
C SER A 214 -0.12 -16.42 2.18
N ASN A 215 -1.43 -16.27 2.33
CA ASN A 215 -2.37 -17.38 2.35
C ASN A 215 -3.45 -17.16 1.28
N ALA A 216 -3.22 -17.70 0.08
CA ALA A 216 -4.12 -17.48 -1.06
C ALA A 216 -5.57 -17.91 -0.78
N GLY A 217 -5.77 -19.02 -0.05
CA GLY A 217 -7.10 -19.53 0.28
C GLY A 217 -7.91 -18.63 1.20
N THR A 218 -7.27 -18.08 2.25
CA THR A 218 -7.94 -17.11 3.14
C THR A 218 -7.98 -15.72 2.52
N TRP A 219 -7.01 -15.38 1.65
CA TRP A 219 -7.04 -14.13 0.88
C TRP A 219 -8.25 -14.04 -0.05
N LEU A 220 -8.59 -15.11 -0.77
CA LEU A 220 -9.79 -15.15 -1.59
C LEU A 220 -11.06 -14.89 -0.75
N LYS A 221 -11.15 -15.45 0.46
CA LYS A 221 -12.25 -15.19 1.40
C LYS A 221 -12.27 -13.73 1.86
N ALA A 222 -11.10 -13.18 2.22
CA ALA A 222 -10.96 -11.79 2.65
C ALA A 222 -11.34 -10.82 1.52
N PHE A 223 -10.95 -11.11 0.28
CA PHE A 223 -11.38 -10.36 -0.89
C PHE A 223 -12.90 -10.33 -1.02
N GLY A 224 -13.58 -11.49 -0.93
CA GLY A 224 -15.04 -11.58 -0.98
C GLY A 224 -15.74 -10.74 0.11
N GLN A 225 -15.18 -10.73 1.33
CA GLN A 225 -15.70 -9.91 2.44
C GLN A 225 -15.46 -8.40 2.22
N ALA A 226 -14.31 -8.03 1.63
CA ALA A 226 -14.01 -6.65 1.31
C ALA A 226 -14.97 -6.07 0.26
N VAL A 227 -15.24 -6.81 -0.82
CA VAL A 227 -16.18 -6.35 -1.86
C VAL A 227 -17.65 -6.41 -1.41
N ALA A 228 -17.99 -7.28 -0.44
CA ALA A 228 -19.31 -7.34 0.18
C ALA A 228 -19.68 -6.06 0.97
N LEU A 229 -18.73 -5.19 1.29
CA LEU A 229 -19.00 -3.83 1.82
C LEU A 229 -19.65 -2.92 0.75
N GLN A 230 -19.70 -3.35 -0.50
CA GLN A 230 -20.26 -2.61 -1.64
C GLN A 230 -19.64 -1.21 -1.83
N PRO A 231 -18.32 -1.09 -1.86
CA PRO A 231 -17.68 0.19 -2.06
C PRO A 231 -18.02 0.78 -3.43
N LYS A 232 -18.30 2.08 -3.48
CA LYS A 232 -18.46 2.81 -4.74
C LYS A 232 -17.11 3.07 -5.40
N ARG A 233 -16.06 3.23 -4.60
CA ARG A 233 -14.68 3.44 -5.01
C ARG A 233 -13.76 2.57 -4.18
N ILE A 234 -12.81 1.92 -4.83
CA ILE A 234 -11.74 1.15 -4.19
C ILE A 234 -10.42 1.80 -4.55
N VAL A 235 -9.64 2.17 -3.53
CA VAL A 235 -8.21 2.45 -3.66
C VAL A 235 -7.49 1.14 -3.41
N PRO A 236 -7.07 0.43 -4.46
CA PRO A 236 -6.39 -0.86 -4.31
C PRO A 236 -5.00 -0.64 -3.72
N GLY A 237 -4.35 -1.69 -3.27
CA GLY A 237 -2.96 -1.62 -2.84
C GLY A 237 -2.03 -1.21 -3.97
N HIS A 238 -2.35 -1.64 -5.18
CA HIS A 238 -1.59 -1.31 -6.40
C HIS A 238 -2.53 -1.16 -7.60
N GLY A 239 -2.19 -0.27 -8.53
CA GLY A 239 -2.97 0.05 -9.72
C GLY A 239 -3.86 1.27 -9.55
N GLN A 240 -4.76 1.53 -10.50
CA GLN A 240 -5.62 2.71 -10.47
C GLN A 240 -6.81 2.53 -9.52
N VAL A 241 -7.41 3.64 -9.06
CA VAL A 241 -8.71 3.58 -8.37
C VAL A 241 -9.72 2.85 -9.25
N CYS A 242 -10.52 1.98 -8.64
CA CYS A 242 -11.41 1.11 -9.39
C CYS A 242 -12.77 0.92 -8.70
N ASP A 243 -13.65 0.22 -9.39
CA ASP A 243 -14.91 -0.31 -8.86
C ASP A 243 -14.78 -1.80 -8.50
N VAL A 244 -15.85 -2.37 -7.95
CA VAL A 244 -15.92 -3.78 -7.58
C VAL A 244 -15.76 -4.70 -8.81
N ALA A 245 -16.28 -4.32 -9.98
CA ALA A 245 -16.20 -5.16 -11.17
C ALA A 245 -14.75 -5.33 -11.67
N LYS A 246 -13.96 -4.23 -11.64
CA LYS A 246 -12.53 -4.30 -11.99
C LYS A 246 -11.73 -5.06 -10.93
N ALA A 247 -12.00 -4.83 -9.66
CA ALA A 247 -11.36 -5.58 -8.57
C ALA A 247 -11.64 -7.07 -8.66
N GLN A 248 -12.90 -7.46 -8.98
CA GLN A 248 -13.27 -8.85 -9.20
C GLN A 248 -12.47 -9.48 -10.33
N ARG A 249 -12.44 -8.83 -11.50
CA ARG A 249 -11.75 -9.36 -12.69
C ARG A 249 -10.24 -9.48 -12.48
N ASP A 250 -9.58 -8.46 -11.87
CA ASP A 250 -8.13 -8.40 -11.80
C ASP A 250 -7.57 -9.15 -10.57
N THR A 251 -8.30 -9.18 -9.45
CA THR A 251 -7.90 -9.85 -8.19
C THR A 251 -8.72 -11.09 -7.89
N GLY A 252 -10.05 -10.95 -7.85
CA GLY A 252 -10.94 -12.02 -7.41
C GLY A 252 -10.86 -13.25 -8.30
N ASP A 253 -11.00 -13.05 -9.63
CA ASP A 253 -10.97 -14.14 -10.60
C ASP A 253 -9.59 -14.79 -10.68
N TYR A 254 -8.52 -13.99 -10.56
CA TYR A 254 -7.16 -14.52 -10.51
C TYR A 254 -6.90 -15.36 -9.25
N LEU A 255 -7.30 -14.87 -8.07
CA LEU A 255 -7.19 -15.64 -6.83
C LEU A 255 -8.00 -16.95 -6.91
N ALA A 256 -9.24 -16.88 -7.42
CA ALA A 256 -10.06 -18.07 -7.60
C ALA A 256 -9.38 -19.09 -8.52
N PHE A 257 -8.87 -18.65 -9.67
CA PHE A 257 -8.13 -19.51 -10.60
C PHE A 257 -6.94 -20.21 -9.92
N VAL A 258 -6.12 -19.48 -9.17
CA VAL A 258 -4.94 -20.04 -8.49
C VAL A 258 -5.37 -20.96 -7.36
N VAL A 259 -6.32 -20.56 -6.52
CA VAL A 259 -6.79 -21.32 -5.34
C VAL A 259 -7.45 -22.62 -5.76
N ASP A 260 -8.43 -22.55 -6.65
CA ASP A 260 -9.20 -23.74 -7.07
C ASP A 260 -8.30 -24.71 -7.84
N GLY A 261 -7.46 -24.20 -8.73
CA GLY A 261 -6.52 -25.01 -9.49
C GLY A 261 -5.52 -25.71 -8.60
N THR A 262 -4.78 -24.97 -7.77
CA THR A 262 -3.72 -25.53 -6.94
C THR A 262 -4.25 -26.45 -5.84
N LYS A 263 -5.41 -26.12 -5.25
CA LYS A 263 -6.06 -26.97 -4.27
C LYS A 263 -6.40 -28.35 -4.84
N LYS A 264 -6.96 -28.41 -6.08
CA LYS A 264 -7.25 -29.68 -6.75
C LYS A 264 -6.01 -30.54 -6.89
N PHE A 265 -4.89 -29.97 -7.38
CA PHE A 265 -3.62 -30.71 -7.51
C PHE A 265 -3.07 -31.19 -6.16
N ALA A 266 -3.22 -30.40 -5.10
CA ALA A 266 -2.80 -30.79 -3.75
C ALA A 266 -3.69 -31.91 -3.22
N ASP A 267 -5.02 -31.82 -3.32
CA ASP A 267 -5.96 -32.86 -2.89
C ASP A 267 -5.70 -34.20 -3.62
N ASP A 268 -5.31 -34.16 -4.90
CA ASP A 268 -4.96 -35.32 -5.73
C ASP A 268 -3.53 -35.84 -5.47
N MET A 269 -2.73 -35.18 -4.60
CA MET A 269 -1.31 -35.47 -4.35
C MET A 269 -0.46 -35.52 -5.63
N ALA A 270 -0.79 -34.67 -6.61
CA ALA A 270 -0.19 -34.71 -7.95
C ALA A 270 1.20 -34.08 -8.05
N GLY A 271 1.63 -33.37 -7.01
CA GLY A 271 2.92 -32.69 -6.94
C GLY A 271 2.93 -31.28 -7.53
N VAL A 272 3.83 -30.45 -7.01
CA VAL A 272 3.93 -29.02 -7.40
C VAL A 272 4.29 -28.83 -8.88
N ASP A 273 5.14 -29.70 -9.43
CA ASP A 273 5.56 -29.59 -10.84
C ASP A 273 4.38 -29.82 -11.79
N ALA A 274 3.48 -30.77 -11.47
CA ALA A 274 2.26 -31.01 -12.25
C ALA A 274 1.31 -29.80 -12.18
N ALA A 275 1.13 -29.19 -11.01
CA ALA A 275 0.32 -28.01 -10.85
C ALA A 275 0.89 -26.82 -11.65
N VAL A 276 2.21 -26.57 -11.56
CA VAL A 276 2.88 -25.50 -12.30
C VAL A 276 2.87 -25.74 -13.80
N ALA A 277 3.02 -27.01 -14.26
CA ALA A 277 2.94 -27.32 -15.68
C ALA A 277 1.53 -27.09 -16.23
N ALA A 278 0.49 -27.46 -15.51
CA ALA A 278 -0.90 -27.33 -15.95
C ALA A 278 -1.42 -25.88 -15.90
N LEU A 279 -1.16 -25.17 -14.80
CA LEU A 279 -1.73 -23.84 -14.54
C LEU A 279 -0.84 -22.71 -15.03
N GLY A 280 0.49 -22.88 -15.00
CA GLY A 280 1.48 -21.83 -15.32
C GLY A 280 1.53 -21.40 -16.78
N GLY A 281 0.78 -22.06 -17.67
CA GLY A 281 0.68 -21.73 -19.10
C GLY A 281 -0.57 -20.93 -19.48
N THR A 282 -1.47 -20.59 -18.55
CA THR A 282 -2.67 -19.80 -18.86
C THR A 282 -2.34 -18.46 -19.51
N THR A 283 -3.23 -17.98 -20.37
CA THR A 283 -3.15 -16.67 -21.02
C THR A 283 -4.20 -15.69 -20.48
N ASP A 284 -5.13 -16.16 -19.64
CA ASP A 284 -6.34 -15.43 -19.26
C ASP A 284 -6.04 -14.13 -18.51
N PHE A 285 -4.90 -14.07 -17.79
CA PHE A 285 -4.51 -12.91 -16.96
C PHE A 285 -3.27 -12.18 -17.48
N ARG A 286 -2.80 -12.47 -18.71
CA ARG A 286 -1.62 -11.83 -19.29
C ARG A 286 -1.76 -10.33 -19.54
N TYR A 287 -2.96 -9.79 -19.49
CA TYR A 287 -3.20 -8.36 -19.54
C TYR A 287 -2.75 -7.62 -18.28
N LEU A 288 -2.52 -8.33 -17.17
CA LEU A 288 -2.00 -7.78 -15.92
C LEU A 288 -0.48 -7.65 -16.00
N LEU A 289 0.05 -6.48 -15.68
CA LEU A 289 1.50 -6.24 -15.62
C LEU A 289 2.17 -7.25 -14.68
N ASN A 290 3.42 -7.61 -14.97
CA ASN A 290 4.24 -8.57 -14.22
C ASN A 290 3.69 -10.01 -14.20
N PHE A 291 2.77 -10.35 -15.13
CA PHE A 291 2.21 -11.70 -15.19
C PHE A 291 3.29 -12.76 -15.43
N ASP A 292 4.11 -12.57 -16.45
CA ASP A 292 5.12 -13.56 -16.85
C ASP A 292 6.19 -13.76 -15.76
N GLU A 293 6.48 -12.73 -14.95
CA GLU A 293 7.45 -12.80 -13.86
C GLU A 293 6.90 -13.50 -12.61
N LEU A 294 5.62 -13.33 -12.29
CA LEU A 294 5.07 -13.73 -10.98
C LEU A 294 4.17 -14.96 -11.03
N HIS A 295 3.45 -15.20 -12.15
CA HIS A 295 2.36 -16.16 -12.17
C HIS A 295 2.78 -17.59 -11.80
N ARG A 296 3.85 -18.12 -12.40
CA ARG A 296 4.34 -19.48 -12.09
C ARG A 296 4.78 -19.62 -10.64
N GLY A 297 5.41 -18.56 -10.09
CA GLY A 297 5.77 -18.50 -8.67
C GLY A 297 4.56 -18.45 -7.74
N ASN A 298 3.48 -17.76 -8.14
CA ASN A 298 2.23 -17.73 -7.41
C ASN A 298 1.56 -19.12 -7.34
N VAL A 299 1.50 -19.82 -8.48
CA VAL A 299 0.98 -21.21 -8.53
C VAL A 299 1.79 -22.13 -7.62
N ASN A 300 3.12 -22.05 -7.71
CA ASN A 300 4.01 -22.87 -6.86
C ASN A 300 3.73 -22.65 -5.37
N ARG A 301 3.74 -21.40 -4.92
CA ARG A 301 3.55 -21.06 -3.49
C ARG A 301 2.16 -21.39 -2.98
N ALA A 302 1.12 -21.18 -3.79
CA ALA A 302 -0.23 -21.54 -3.44
C ALA A 302 -0.38 -23.04 -3.28
N TYR A 303 0.20 -23.85 -4.19
CA TYR A 303 0.22 -25.30 -4.08
C TYR A 303 0.89 -25.76 -2.76
N LEU A 304 2.13 -25.30 -2.52
CA LEU A 304 2.89 -25.67 -1.31
C LEU A 304 2.14 -25.33 -0.02
N ARG A 305 1.37 -24.22 -0.03
CA ARG A 305 0.55 -23.82 1.11
C ARG A 305 -0.60 -24.81 1.37
N PHE A 306 -1.27 -25.32 0.32
CA PHE A 306 -2.32 -26.31 0.46
C PHE A 306 -1.77 -27.69 0.84
N GLU A 307 -0.65 -28.11 0.24
CA GLU A 307 0.03 -29.37 0.59
C GLU A 307 0.44 -29.40 2.06
N SER A 308 1.00 -28.29 2.60
CA SER A 308 1.43 -28.21 4.00
C SER A 308 0.27 -28.17 5.02
N ALA A 309 -0.97 -28.01 4.57
CA ALA A 309 -2.15 -27.94 5.42
C ALA A 309 -2.91 -29.30 5.51
N GLN A 310 -2.46 -30.32 4.78
CA GLN A 310 -2.95 -31.69 4.84
C GLN A 310 -2.23 -32.47 5.95
#